data_265385ded831934a18cc924fbd088d30
#
_entry.id   265385ded831934a18cc924fbd088d30
#
_cell.length_a   1.000
_cell.length_b   1.000
_cell.length_c   1.000
_cell.angle_alpha   90.00
_cell.angle_beta   90.00
_cell.angle_gamma   90.00
#
_symmetry.space_group_name_H-M   'P 1'
#
loop_
_entity.id
_entity.type
_entity.pdbx_description
1 polymer ?
#
loop_
_entity_poly.entity_id
_entity_poly.type
_entity_poly.pdbx_seq_one_letter_code
_entity_poly.pdbx_strand_id
1 'polypeptide(L)'
;EKAEQSCLGQWFRITVGSVQSLQRESRLSRFEPDYFDTIIIDEAHHAISDGYQRVLQYFNTAQVLGVTATPDRGDMKNLGQVFDSLAYEYTLPKAIKEGYLTPIKAVTIPLQLDLSSVGTQSGDFKAGDLDTALDPYLYQIATEMKKYCPERKTVVFLPLIKTSQKFRDILNEAGFCAAEVNGNSEDRAEILADFDSGKYNVLCNSMLLTEGWDCPSVDCVVVLRPTK
;
A
#
# COMPACT_ATOMS: atom_id res chain seq x y z
N GLU A 1 -15.63 -14.53 0.56
CA GLU A 1 -15.33 -14.98 1.92
C GLU A 1 -14.49 -13.93 2.66
N LYS A 2 -15.12 -13.11 3.49
CA LYS A 2 -14.43 -12.11 4.30
C LYS A 2 -15.18 -11.88 5.61
N ALA A 3 -14.46 -11.92 6.73
CA ALA A 3 -15.01 -11.71 8.06
C ALA A 3 -16.25 -12.62 8.33
N GLU A 4 -17.44 -12.04 8.45
CA GLU A 4 -18.70 -12.78 8.69
C GLU A 4 -19.43 -13.18 7.39
N GLN A 5 -18.99 -12.68 6.23
CA GLN A 5 -19.61 -12.99 4.93
C GLN A 5 -19.18 -14.35 4.40
N SER A 6 -20.10 -15.08 3.79
CA SER A 6 -19.86 -16.38 3.15
C SER A 6 -20.59 -16.48 1.82
N CYS A 7 -19.92 -17.10 0.84
CA CYS A 7 -20.51 -17.41 -0.46
C CYS A 7 -21.15 -18.80 -0.54
N LEU A 8 -21.03 -19.62 0.51
CA LEU A 8 -21.55 -21.00 0.53
C LEU A 8 -23.07 -21.02 0.42
N GLY A 9 -23.56 -21.97 -0.38
CA GLY A 9 -24.99 -22.13 -0.65
C GLY A 9 -25.54 -21.20 -1.75
N GLN A 10 -24.66 -20.46 -2.44
CA GLN A 10 -25.00 -19.62 -3.59
C GLN A 10 -24.15 -20.03 -4.80
N TRP A 11 -24.79 -20.06 -5.98
CA TRP A 11 -24.14 -20.44 -7.25
C TRP A 11 -23.47 -19.21 -7.90
N PHE A 12 -22.36 -18.77 -7.34
CA PHE A 12 -21.54 -17.74 -7.95
C PHE A 12 -20.39 -18.36 -8.76
N ARG A 13 -20.22 -17.91 -10.00
CA ARG A 13 -19.07 -18.31 -10.84
C ARG A 13 -17.75 -17.73 -10.32
N ILE A 14 -17.80 -16.60 -9.62
CA ILE A 14 -16.63 -15.90 -9.08
C ILE A 14 -16.86 -15.70 -7.58
N THR A 15 -15.88 -16.12 -6.80
CA THR A 15 -15.85 -15.92 -5.35
C THR A 15 -14.64 -15.05 -5.01
N VAL A 16 -14.84 -13.94 -4.32
CA VAL A 16 -13.77 -13.11 -3.79
C VAL A 16 -13.56 -13.46 -2.31
N GLY A 17 -12.33 -13.76 -1.93
CA GLY A 17 -11.98 -14.17 -0.57
C GLY A 17 -10.73 -13.45 -0.06
N SER A 18 -10.67 -13.13 1.24
CA SER A 18 -9.43 -12.70 1.87
C SER A 18 -8.68 -13.92 2.43
N VAL A 19 -7.37 -13.96 2.21
CA VAL A 19 -6.50 -15.03 2.71
C VAL A 19 -6.56 -15.11 4.23
N GLN A 20 -6.63 -13.96 4.94
CA GLN A 20 -6.76 -13.91 6.40
C GLN A 20 -8.01 -14.66 6.92
N SER A 21 -9.07 -14.71 6.11
CA SER A 21 -10.27 -15.50 6.44
C SER A 21 -10.13 -16.95 6.01
N LEU A 22 -9.68 -17.19 4.78
CA LEU A 22 -9.61 -18.52 4.18
C LEU A 22 -8.56 -19.42 4.83
N GLN A 23 -7.43 -18.89 5.30
CA GLN A 23 -6.38 -19.67 5.98
C GLN A 23 -6.86 -20.35 7.29
N ARG A 24 -8.00 -19.93 7.85
CA ARG A 24 -8.57 -20.54 9.05
C ARG A 24 -9.22 -21.88 8.69
N GLU A 25 -8.87 -22.94 9.41
CA GLU A 25 -9.40 -24.29 9.18
C GLU A 25 -10.92 -24.31 9.12
N SER A 26 -11.59 -23.63 10.05
CA SER A 26 -13.05 -23.53 10.12
C SER A 26 -13.72 -22.86 8.90
N ARG A 27 -12.94 -22.17 8.07
CA ARG A 27 -13.41 -21.58 6.81
C ARG A 27 -12.98 -22.40 5.62
N LEU A 28 -11.73 -22.86 5.59
CA LEU A 28 -11.14 -23.59 4.49
C LEU A 28 -11.86 -24.93 4.29
N SER A 29 -12.07 -25.68 5.39
CA SER A 29 -12.75 -26.99 5.38
C SER A 29 -14.25 -26.97 4.99
N ARG A 30 -14.81 -25.77 4.77
CA ARG A 30 -16.18 -25.63 4.25
C ARG A 30 -16.28 -25.80 2.74
N PHE A 31 -15.15 -25.79 2.04
CA PHE A 31 -15.05 -26.02 0.60
C PHE A 31 -14.43 -27.39 0.37
N GLU A 32 -14.87 -28.09 -0.68
CA GLU A 32 -14.15 -29.27 -1.15
C GLU A 32 -12.79 -28.84 -1.75
N PRO A 33 -11.74 -29.66 -1.66
CA PRO A 33 -10.41 -29.31 -2.19
C PRO A 33 -10.37 -29.00 -3.68
N ASP A 34 -11.30 -29.52 -4.46
CA ASP A 34 -11.47 -29.33 -5.90
C ASP A 34 -12.59 -28.34 -6.26
N TYR A 35 -13.06 -27.55 -5.29
CA TYR A 35 -14.18 -26.62 -5.47
C TYR A 35 -13.88 -25.51 -6.50
N PHE A 36 -12.63 -25.07 -6.59
CA PHE A 36 -12.21 -24.02 -7.51
C PHE A 36 -11.31 -24.59 -8.62
N ASP A 37 -11.67 -24.34 -9.88
CA ASP A 37 -10.83 -24.68 -11.04
C ASP A 37 -9.66 -23.70 -11.20
N THR A 38 -9.86 -22.44 -10.84
CA THR A 38 -8.87 -21.37 -11.00
C THR A 38 -8.85 -20.46 -9.78
N ILE A 39 -7.65 -20.13 -9.33
CA ILE A 39 -7.40 -19.17 -8.26
C ILE A 39 -6.60 -18.00 -8.85
N ILE A 40 -7.11 -16.77 -8.68
CA ILE A 40 -6.40 -15.55 -9.04
C ILE A 40 -5.94 -14.88 -7.75
N ILE A 41 -4.64 -14.64 -7.64
CA ILE A 41 -4.03 -13.97 -6.49
C ILE A 41 -3.66 -12.54 -6.90
N ASP A 42 -4.36 -11.57 -6.33
CA ASP A 42 -3.96 -10.18 -6.39
C ASP A 42 -2.86 -9.91 -5.36
N GLU A 43 -1.95 -8.98 -5.67
CA GLU A 43 -0.71 -8.73 -4.90
C GLU A 43 0.10 -10.03 -4.68
N ALA A 44 0.32 -10.76 -5.77
CA ALA A 44 0.91 -12.10 -5.75
C ALA A 44 2.32 -12.18 -5.12
N HIS A 45 2.99 -11.04 -4.91
CA HIS A 45 4.25 -11.00 -4.15
C HIS A 45 4.07 -11.47 -2.69
N HIS A 46 2.84 -11.50 -2.16
CA HIS A 46 2.52 -12.08 -0.86
C HIS A 46 2.30 -13.60 -0.88
N ALA A 47 2.24 -14.22 -2.07
CA ALA A 47 1.89 -15.66 -2.22
C ALA A 47 2.87 -16.62 -1.53
N ILE A 48 4.09 -16.17 -1.22
CA ILE A 48 5.09 -16.95 -0.49
C ILE A 48 4.79 -17.10 1.02
N SER A 49 3.88 -16.29 1.57
CA SER A 49 3.57 -16.36 3.00
C SER A 49 2.76 -17.62 3.37
N ASP A 50 2.93 -18.09 4.60
CA ASP A 50 2.32 -19.34 5.10
C ASP A 50 0.79 -19.37 4.90
N GLY A 51 0.11 -18.24 5.06
CA GLY A 51 -1.32 -18.13 4.87
C GLY A 51 -1.78 -18.44 3.44
N TYR A 52 -1.06 -17.88 2.46
CA TYR A 52 -1.31 -18.17 1.04
C TYR A 52 -0.94 -19.61 0.70
N GLN A 53 0.23 -20.09 1.14
CA GLN A 53 0.67 -21.46 0.91
C GLN A 53 -0.34 -22.47 1.43
N ARG A 54 -0.89 -22.24 2.62
CA ARG A 54 -1.91 -23.13 3.19
C ARG A 54 -3.16 -23.20 2.31
N VAL A 55 -3.65 -22.07 1.80
CA VAL A 55 -4.84 -22.02 0.93
C VAL A 55 -4.55 -22.70 -0.41
N LEU A 56 -3.40 -22.46 -1.01
CA LEU A 56 -3.00 -23.06 -2.29
C LEU A 56 -2.79 -24.57 -2.17
N GLN A 57 -2.17 -25.04 -1.09
CA GLN A 57 -2.01 -26.48 -0.83
C GLN A 57 -3.34 -27.19 -0.62
N TYR A 58 -4.32 -26.54 -0.05
CA TYR A 58 -5.66 -27.11 0.11
C TYR A 58 -6.37 -27.25 -1.24
N PHE A 59 -6.35 -26.23 -2.08
CA PHE A 59 -6.95 -26.25 -3.43
C PHE A 59 -5.92 -26.65 -4.50
N ASN A 60 -5.21 -27.75 -4.27
CA ASN A 60 -4.05 -28.17 -5.05
C ASN A 60 -4.35 -28.60 -6.49
N THR A 61 -5.61 -28.75 -6.87
CA THR A 61 -6.07 -29.05 -8.24
C THR A 61 -6.32 -27.79 -9.07
N ALA A 62 -6.42 -26.62 -8.42
CA ALA A 62 -6.72 -25.37 -9.09
C ALA A 62 -5.51 -24.84 -9.90
N GLN A 63 -5.78 -24.27 -11.06
CA GLN A 63 -4.78 -23.47 -11.77
C GLN A 63 -4.59 -22.12 -11.07
N VAL A 64 -3.35 -21.69 -10.85
CA VAL A 64 -3.04 -20.48 -10.09
C VAL A 64 -2.48 -19.41 -11.02
N LEU A 65 -3.13 -18.24 -11.03
CA LEU A 65 -2.66 -17.03 -11.69
C LEU A 65 -2.33 -15.96 -10.64
N GLY A 66 -1.08 -15.51 -10.60
CA GLY A 66 -0.66 -14.38 -9.77
C GLY A 66 -0.58 -13.08 -10.57
N VAL A 67 -1.08 -11.99 -9.99
CA VAL A 67 -0.98 -10.64 -10.54
C VAL A 67 -0.30 -9.75 -9.50
N THR A 68 0.71 -8.98 -9.89
CA THR A 68 1.40 -8.03 -9.00
C THR A 68 2.04 -6.90 -9.80
N ALA A 69 2.03 -5.70 -9.24
CA ALA A 69 2.75 -4.56 -9.78
C ALA A 69 4.26 -4.57 -9.43
N THR A 70 4.66 -5.35 -8.43
CA THR A 70 6.03 -5.35 -7.86
C THR A 70 6.61 -6.75 -7.76
N PRO A 71 6.90 -7.43 -8.88
CA PRO A 71 7.48 -8.77 -8.84
C PRO A 71 8.92 -8.78 -8.30
N ASP A 72 9.64 -7.65 -8.39
CA ASP A 72 11.09 -7.54 -8.17
C ASP A 72 11.54 -7.20 -6.73
N ARG A 73 10.72 -7.39 -5.73
CA ARG A 73 11.12 -7.12 -4.32
C ARG A 73 12.21 -8.08 -3.78
N GLY A 74 13.20 -8.45 -4.60
CA GLY A 74 14.25 -9.40 -4.19
C GLY A 74 13.75 -10.85 -4.04
N ASP A 75 12.47 -11.05 -4.17
CA ASP A 75 11.75 -12.30 -3.89
C ASP A 75 11.40 -13.09 -5.16
N MET A 76 11.87 -12.67 -6.34
CA MET A 76 11.66 -13.42 -7.60
C MET A 76 12.07 -14.88 -7.47
N LYS A 77 13.13 -15.15 -6.69
CA LYS A 77 13.54 -16.53 -6.38
C LYS A 77 12.50 -17.29 -5.56
N ASN A 78 11.71 -16.56 -4.77
CA ASN A 78 10.70 -17.14 -3.90
C ASN A 78 9.37 -17.32 -4.64
N LEU A 79 8.99 -16.42 -5.55
CA LEU A 79 7.79 -16.57 -6.37
C LEU A 79 7.86 -17.80 -7.29
N GLY A 80 9.04 -18.19 -7.74
CA GLY A 80 9.26 -19.44 -8.48
C GLY A 80 8.98 -20.72 -7.67
N GLN A 81 8.73 -20.63 -6.36
CA GLN A 81 8.24 -21.75 -5.54
C GLN A 81 6.71 -21.91 -5.63
N VAL A 82 6.01 -20.87 -6.10
CA VAL A 82 4.54 -20.82 -6.18
C VAL A 82 4.06 -20.86 -7.62
N PHE A 83 4.78 -20.18 -8.52
CA PHE A 83 4.42 -20.04 -9.93
C PHE A 83 5.47 -20.67 -10.83
N ASP A 84 5.04 -21.46 -11.81
CA ASP A 84 5.93 -22.18 -12.73
C ASP A 84 6.59 -21.26 -13.75
N SER A 85 5.93 -20.17 -14.13
CA SER A 85 6.40 -19.24 -15.17
C SER A 85 5.85 -17.84 -15.04
N LEU A 86 6.57 -16.87 -15.60
CA LEU A 86 6.08 -15.52 -15.84
C LEU A 86 5.33 -15.50 -17.18
N ALA A 87 4.00 -15.43 -17.10
CA ALA A 87 3.16 -15.49 -18.30
C ALA A 87 3.19 -14.19 -19.11
N TYR A 88 3.26 -13.04 -18.44
CA TYR A 88 3.27 -11.72 -19.07
C TYR A 88 3.91 -10.67 -18.17
N GLU A 89 4.67 -9.76 -18.77
CA GLU A 89 5.27 -8.61 -18.09
C GLU A 89 4.90 -7.31 -18.82
N TYR A 90 4.38 -6.33 -18.04
CA TYR A 90 4.08 -4.99 -18.52
C TYR A 90 4.81 -3.96 -17.67
N THR A 91 5.99 -3.55 -18.14
CA THR A 91 6.92 -2.73 -17.36
C THR A 91 6.43 -1.29 -17.19
N LEU A 92 6.80 -0.65 -16.07
CA LEU A 92 6.55 0.77 -15.80
C LEU A 92 7.00 1.70 -16.94
N PRO A 93 8.23 1.57 -17.52
CA PRO A 93 8.62 2.39 -18.66
C PRO A 93 7.73 2.20 -19.89
N LYS A 94 7.26 0.99 -20.15
CA LYS A 94 6.33 0.70 -21.25
C LYS A 94 4.98 1.37 -21.00
N ALA A 95 4.43 1.27 -19.80
CA ALA A 95 3.17 1.89 -19.43
C ALA A 95 3.22 3.43 -19.54
N ILE A 96 4.32 4.05 -19.14
CA ILE A 96 4.53 5.50 -19.31
C ILE A 96 4.63 5.86 -20.80
N LYS A 97 5.40 5.11 -21.58
CA LYS A 97 5.57 5.36 -23.03
C LYS A 97 4.26 5.25 -23.79
N GLU A 98 3.41 4.32 -23.42
CA GLU A 98 2.10 4.08 -24.03
C GLU A 98 0.98 4.98 -23.49
N GLY A 99 1.29 5.84 -22.50
CA GLY A 99 0.36 6.85 -21.96
C GLY A 99 -0.63 6.31 -20.92
N TYR A 100 -0.46 5.10 -20.44
CA TYR A 100 -1.27 4.55 -19.34
C TYR A 100 -0.85 5.09 -17.97
N LEU A 101 0.44 5.45 -17.81
CA LEU A 101 0.96 6.05 -16.60
C LEU A 101 1.65 7.38 -16.91
N THR A 102 1.57 8.30 -15.95
CA THR A 102 2.19 9.63 -16.02
C THR A 102 3.72 9.54 -15.89
N PRO A 103 4.50 10.34 -16.64
CA PRO A 103 5.94 10.48 -16.42
C PRO A 103 6.26 10.92 -14.99
N ILE A 104 7.23 10.26 -14.36
CA ILE A 104 7.65 10.55 -12.99
C ILE A 104 8.70 11.66 -13.00
N LYS A 105 8.49 12.73 -12.20
CA LYS A 105 9.48 13.76 -11.90
C LYS A 105 9.86 13.61 -10.41
N ALA A 106 11.04 13.05 -10.16
CA ALA A 106 11.57 12.96 -8.80
C ALA A 106 12.27 14.25 -8.38
N VAL A 107 11.98 14.72 -7.16
CA VAL A 107 12.64 15.86 -6.51
C VAL A 107 13.08 15.41 -5.13
N THR A 108 14.35 15.63 -4.80
CA THR A 108 14.88 15.37 -3.47
C THR A 108 14.94 16.66 -2.68
N ILE A 109 14.32 16.69 -1.50
CA ILE A 109 14.45 17.79 -0.54
C ILE A 109 15.75 17.57 0.24
N PRO A 110 16.72 18.51 0.18
CA PRO A 110 17.98 18.36 0.90
C PRO A 110 17.77 18.59 2.39
N LEU A 111 17.56 17.53 3.15
CA LEU A 111 17.53 17.54 4.61
C LEU A 111 18.83 16.97 5.16
N GLN A 112 19.38 17.63 6.18
CA GLN A 112 20.52 17.08 6.95
C GLN A 112 20.03 16.07 7.99
N LEU A 113 19.25 15.09 7.55
CA LEU A 113 18.67 14.07 8.43
C LEU A 113 19.75 13.04 8.79
N ASP A 114 20.11 13.00 10.07
CA ASP A 114 21.03 11.98 10.59
C ASP A 114 20.26 10.70 10.95
N LEU A 115 20.45 9.66 10.15
CA LEU A 115 19.87 8.33 10.36
C LEU A 115 20.83 7.36 11.04
N SER A 116 22.03 7.80 11.45
CA SER A 116 23.05 6.92 12.05
C SER A 116 22.61 6.29 13.38
N SER A 117 21.74 6.99 14.10
CA SER A 117 21.16 6.54 15.37
C SER A 117 19.86 5.73 15.23
N VAL A 118 19.31 5.64 14.01
CA VAL A 118 18.07 4.93 13.74
C VAL A 118 18.33 3.43 13.69
N GLY A 119 17.74 2.69 14.64
CA GLY A 119 17.83 1.24 14.69
C GLY A 119 17.08 0.56 13.53
N THR A 120 17.35 -0.74 13.35
CA THR A 120 16.67 -1.58 12.35
C THR A 120 15.82 -2.65 13.03
N GLN A 121 14.67 -2.94 12.43
CA GLN A 121 13.77 -4.00 12.85
C GLN A 121 13.23 -4.71 11.59
N SER A 122 13.33 -6.03 11.54
CA SER A 122 12.85 -6.84 10.41
C SER A 122 13.40 -6.39 9.04
N GLY A 123 14.66 -5.92 8.99
CA GLY A 123 15.33 -5.50 7.75
C GLY A 123 15.07 -4.05 7.32
N ASP A 124 14.19 -3.31 8.01
CA ASP A 124 13.88 -1.90 7.73
C ASP A 124 14.19 -1.01 8.96
N PHE A 125 14.13 0.31 8.79
CA PHE A 125 14.27 1.26 9.88
C PHE A 125 13.16 1.11 10.91
N LYS A 126 13.54 1.21 12.20
CA LYS A 126 12.58 1.20 13.30
C LYS A 126 11.75 2.49 13.28
N ALA A 127 10.43 2.35 13.10
CA ALA A 127 9.53 3.48 12.86
C ALA A 127 9.56 4.55 13.96
N GLY A 128 9.72 4.15 15.24
CA GLY A 128 9.81 5.09 16.36
C GLY A 128 11.08 5.93 16.38
N ASP A 129 12.22 5.33 16.02
CA ASP A 129 13.49 6.04 15.96
C ASP A 129 13.52 6.99 14.74
N LEU A 130 12.97 6.52 13.62
CA LEU A 130 12.81 7.34 12.40
C LEU A 130 11.90 8.53 12.65
N ASP A 131 10.80 8.35 13.37
CA ASP A 131 9.89 9.39 13.80
C ASP A 131 10.61 10.50 14.60
N THR A 132 11.43 10.07 15.57
CA THR A 132 12.22 10.98 16.40
C THR A 132 13.25 11.77 15.57
N ALA A 133 13.91 11.12 14.60
CA ALA A 133 14.86 11.77 13.72
C ALA A 133 14.20 12.76 12.76
N LEU A 134 12.99 12.49 12.31
CA LEU A 134 12.24 13.31 11.35
C LEU A 134 11.58 14.55 12.01
N ASP A 135 11.15 14.44 13.25
CA ASP A 135 10.33 15.43 13.96
C ASP A 135 10.87 16.87 13.90
N PRO A 136 12.18 17.14 14.07
CA PRO A 136 12.74 18.50 13.98
C PRO A 136 12.64 19.14 12.60
N TYR A 137 12.46 18.35 11.56
CA TYR A 137 12.47 18.81 10.15
C TYR A 137 11.08 19.05 9.57
N LEU A 138 10.01 18.73 10.28
CA LEU A 138 8.64 18.80 9.75
C LEU A 138 8.27 20.20 9.26
N TYR A 139 8.63 21.26 9.97
CA TYR A 139 8.39 22.65 9.52
C TYR A 139 9.21 23.02 8.28
N GLN A 140 10.46 22.57 8.21
CA GLN A 140 11.28 22.77 7.02
C GLN A 140 10.68 22.04 5.81
N ILE A 141 10.22 20.81 6.00
CA ILE A 141 9.56 20.02 4.94
C ILE A 141 8.30 20.73 4.44
N ALA A 142 7.44 21.22 5.34
CA ALA A 142 6.25 21.97 4.98
C ALA A 142 6.60 23.24 4.15
N THR A 143 7.67 23.93 4.52
CA THR A 143 8.19 25.10 3.78
C THR A 143 8.65 24.73 2.36
N GLU A 144 9.39 23.63 2.22
CA GLU A 144 9.80 23.13 0.91
C GLU A 144 8.61 22.63 0.08
N MET A 145 7.63 21.96 0.70
CA MET A 145 6.39 21.57 0.00
C MET A 145 5.65 22.79 -0.55
N LYS A 146 5.61 23.91 0.19
CA LYS A 146 5.01 25.16 -0.28
C LYS A 146 5.71 25.73 -1.52
N LYS A 147 6.97 25.46 -1.69
CA LYS A 147 7.79 25.86 -2.84
C LYS A 147 7.59 24.95 -4.05
N TYR A 148 7.52 23.63 -3.83
CA TYR A 148 7.51 22.65 -4.92
C TYR A 148 6.11 22.17 -5.32
N CYS A 149 5.16 22.13 -4.38
CA CYS A 149 3.81 21.58 -4.60
C CYS A 149 2.70 22.36 -3.85
N PRO A 150 2.62 23.72 -3.97
CA PRO A 150 1.71 24.53 -3.14
C PRO A 150 0.23 24.21 -3.38
N GLU A 151 -0.15 23.87 -4.62
CA GLU A 151 -1.54 23.65 -5.03
C GLU A 151 -1.81 22.22 -5.54
N ARG A 152 -0.77 21.35 -5.47
CA ARG A 152 -0.90 19.99 -5.97
C ARG A 152 -1.73 19.12 -5.04
N LYS A 153 -2.48 18.20 -5.62
CA LYS A 153 -3.16 17.16 -4.86
C LYS A 153 -2.12 16.14 -4.40
N THR A 154 -1.73 16.25 -3.14
CA THR A 154 -0.54 15.61 -2.58
C THR A 154 -0.90 14.54 -1.56
N VAL A 155 -0.28 13.37 -1.65
CA VAL A 155 -0.30 12.35 -0.60
C VAL A 155 1.06 12.32 0.09
N VAL A 156 1.06 12.31 1.43
CA VAL A 156 2.26 12.27 2.25
C VAL A 156 2.29 10.98 3.05
N PHE A 157 3.37 10.22 2.90
CA PHE A 157 3.62 8.99 3.66
C PHE A 157 4.58 9.26 4.82
N LEU A 158 4.13 8.97 6.04
CA LEU A 158 4.86 9.20 7.29
C LEU A 158 5.07 7.89 8.08
N PRO A 159 6.07 7.83 8.98
CA PRO A 159 6.41 6.60 9.70
C PRO A 159 5.36 6.18 10.74
N LEU A 160 4.71 7.14 11.42
CA LEU A 160 3.75 6.88 12.50
C LEU A 160 2.51 7.78 12.41
N ILE A 161 1.40 7.30 12.98
CA ILE A 161 0.12 8.03 13.03
C ILE A 161 0.30 9.39 13.73
N LYS A 162 0.98 9.43 14.87
CA LYS A 162 1.20 10.67 15.64
C LYS A 162 1.94 11.74 14.82
N THR A 163 2.94 11.33 14.02
CA THR A 163 3.69 12.24 13.14
C THR A 163 2.83 12.69 11.99
N SER A 164 2.01 11.80 11.45
CA SER A 164 1.04 12.10 10.41
C SER A 164 0.05 13.18 10.87
N GLN A 165 -0.49 13.04 12.07
CA GLN A 165 -1.40 14.03 12.68
C GLN A 165 -0.69 15.36 12.94
N LYS A 166 0.51 15.33 13.52
CA LYS A 166 1.32 16.54 13.77
C LYS A 166 1.67 17.25 12.46
N PHE A 167 2.05 16.50 11.45
CA PHE A 167 2.43 17.09 10.16
C PHE A 167 1.23 17.69 9.42
N ARG A 168 0.05 17.08 9.50
CA ARG A 168 -1.21 17.70 9.03
C ARG A 168 -1.42 19.08 9.65
N ASP A 169 -1.23 19.21 10.96
CA ASP A 169 -1.44 20.49 11.67
C ASP A 169 -0.43 21.54 11.21
N ILE A 170 0.85 21.17 11.09
CA ILE A 170 1.91 22.03 10.55
C ILE A 170 1.61 22.47 9.10
N LEU A 171 1.11 21.57 8.26
CA LEU A 171 0.72 21.90 6.90
C LEU A 171 -0.44 22.90 6.86
N ASN A 172 -1.43 22.74 7.73
CA ASN A 172 -2.55 23.69 7.85
C ASN A 172 -2.08 25.07 8.34
N GLU A 173 -1.15 25.13 9.31
CA GLU A 173 -0.49 26.36 9.73
C GLU A 173 0.30 27.02 8.57
N ALA A 174 0.91 26.20 7.72
CA ALA A 174 1.62 26.69 6.53
C ALA A 174 0.69 27.11 5.38
N GLY A 175 -0.64 26.96 5.52
CA GLY A 175 -1.64 27.40 4.56
C GLY A 175 -2.02 26.37 3.49
N PHE A 176 -1.79 25.08 3.74
CA PHE A 176 -2.41 23.99 2.99
C PHE A 176 -3.81 23.67 3.55
N CYS A 177 -4.62 22.93 2.80
CA CYS A 177 -5.83 22.28 3.28
C CYS A 177 -5.53 20.79 3.47
N ALA A 178 -4.93 20.44 4.61
CA ALA A 178 -4.46 19.09 4.88
C ALA A 178 -5.43 18.31 5.77
N ALA A 179 -5.67 17.05 5.40
CA ALA A 179 -6.33 16.04 6.25
C ALA A 179 -5.35 14.91 6.60
N GLU A 180 -5.75 14.08 7.56
CA GLU A 180 -5.01 12.89 7.96
C GLU A 180 -5.95 11.69 7.99
N VAL A 181 -5.46 10.55 7.52
CA VAL A 181 -6.20 9.29 7.54
C VAL A 181 -5.30 8.15 8.01
N ASN A 182 -5.84 7.31 8.87
CA ASN A 182 -5.13 6.16 9.41
C ASN A 182 -6.06 4.96 9.63
N GLY A 183 -5.51 3.83 10.09
CA GLY A 183 -6.28 2.60 10.31
C GLY A 183 -7.38 2.71 11.36
N ASN A 184 -7.32 3.70 12.26
CA ASN A 184 -8.28 3.94 13.34
C ASN A 184 -9.30 5.05 12.99
N SER A 185 -9.20 5.66 11.80
CA SER A 185 -10.15 6.71 11.40
C SER A 185 -11.53 6.11 11.14
N GLU A 186 -12.53 6.50 11.92
CA GLU A 186 -13.94 6.09 11.77
C GLU A 186 -14.58 6.76 10.54
N ASP A 187 -14.18 7.98 10.23
CA ASP A 187 -14.60 8.84 9.12
C ASP A 187 -13.75 8.66 7.85
N ARG A 188 -13.00 7.56 7.74
CA ARG A 188 -12.07 7.29 6.65
C ARG A 188 -12.69 7.51 5.27
N ALA A 189 -13.89 6.98 5.05
CA ALA A 189 -14.55 7.07 3.74
C ALA A 189 -14.89 8.53 3.38
N GLU A 190 -15.30 9.34 4.36
CA GLU A 190 -15.59 10.75 4.19
C GLU A 190 -14.32 11.55 3.88
N ILE A 191 -13.24 11.34 4.65
CA ILE A 191 -11.95 12.00 4.42
C ILE A 191 -11.43 11.72 3.02
N LEU A 192 -11.50 10.47 2.56
CA LEU A 192 -11.02 10.08 1.22
C LEU A 192 -11.91 10.71 0.12
N ALA A 193 -13.22 10.74 0.30
CA ALA A 193 -14.14 11.41 -0.63
C ALA A 193 -13.93 12.92 -0.67
N ASP A 194 -13.71 13.56 0.47
CA ASP A 194 -13.39 14.97 0.58
C ASP A 194 -12.05 15.32 -0.07
N PHE A 195 -11.06 14.46 0.06
CA PHE A 195 -9.79 14.61 -0.64
C PHE A 195 -9.98 14.44 -2.16
N ASP A 196 -10.71 13.45 -2.61
CA ASP A 196 -10.97 13.23 -4.04
C ASP A 196 -11.76 14.40 -4.66
N SER A 197 -12.72 14.96 -3.95
CA SER A 197 -13.49 16.15 -4.38
C SER A 197 -12.69 17.46 -4.39
N GLY A 198 -11.49 17.49 -3.77
CA GLY A 198 -10.64 18.68 -3.69
C GLY A 198 -10.91 19.59 -2.49
N LYS A 199 -11.70 19.18 -1.52
CA LYS A 199 -11.85 19.88 -0.23
C LYS A 199 -10.52 19.95 0.53
N TYR A 200 -9.72 18.90 0.43
CA TYR A 200 -8.34 18.84 0.90
C TYR A 200 -7.39 18.73 -0.29
N ASN A 201 -6.29 19.47 -0.25
CA ASN A 201 -5.22 19.34 -1.27
C ASN A 201 -4.04 18.48 -0.77
N VAL A 202 -3.94 18.20 0.53
CA VAL A 202 -2.93 17.32 1.08
C VAL A 202 -3.58 16.25 1.97
N LEU A 203 -3.18 14.99 1.77
CA LEU A 203 -3.60 13.87 2.59
C LEU A 203 -2.39 13.21 3.24
N CYS A 204 -2.27 13.36 4.56
CA CYS A 204 -1.25 12.68 5.36
C CYS A 204 -1.72 11.28 5.75
N ASN A 205 -0.84 10.31 5.69
CA ASN A 205 -1.15 8.96 6.15
C ASN A 205 0.08 8.24 6.69
N SER A 206 -0.17 7.22 7.53
CA SER A 206 0.84 6.29 8.00
C SER A 206 0.47 4.89 7.56
N MET A 207 1.12 4.38 6.48
CA MET A 207 1.01 3.02 5.96
C MET A 207 -0.38 2.58 5.44
N LEU A 208 -1.40 3.44 5.50
CA LEU A 208 -2.77 3.05 5.15
C LEU A 208 -3.00 2.96 3.64
N LEU A 209 -2.42 3.90 2.89
CA LEU A 209 -2.67 4.08 1.45
C LEU A 209 -1.58 3.44 0.58
N THR A 210 -0.85 2.49 1.12
CA THR A 210 0.26 1.82 0.40
C THR A 210 -0.23 0.81 -0.62
N GLU A 211 -1.39 0.20 -0.38
CA GLU A 211 -1.99 -0.82 -1.23
C GLU A 211 -3.51 -0.66 -1.27
N GLY A 212 -4.13 -1.02 -2.40
CA GLY A 212 -5.59 -1.11 -2.53
C GLY A 212 -6.34 0.24 -2.52
N TRP A 213 -5.65 1.39 -2.68
CA TRP A 213 -6.27 2.69 -2.84
C TRP A 213 -5.85 3.32 -4.16
N ASP A 214 -6.81 3.84 -4.89
CA ASP A 214 -6.60 4.54 -6.14
C ASP A 214 -7.29 5.90 -6.12
N CYS A 215 -6.56 6.94 -6.54
CA CYS A 215 -7.05 8.29 -6.70
C CYS A 215 -6.33 8.95 -7.88
N PRO A 216 -6.87 8.85 -9.10
CA PRO A 216 -6.22 9.33 -10.32
C PRO A 216 -5.93 10.83 -10.33
N SER A 217 -6.60 11.59 -9.48
CA SER A 217 -6.40 13.04 -9.33
C SER A 217 -5.14 13.41 -8.54
N VAL A 218 -4.49 12.47 -7.86
CA VAL A 218 -3.20 12.70 -7.16
C VAL A 218 -2.10 12.96 -8.18
N ASP A 219 -1.42 14.07 -8.05
CA ASP A 219 -0.33 14.49 -8.94
C ASP A 219 1.00 14.75 -8.21
N CYS A 220 1.03 14.55 -6.89
CA CYS A 220 2.22 14.65 -6.06
C CYS A 220 2.24 13.59 -4.94
N VAL A 221 3.39 12.98 -4.73
CA VAL A 221 3.63 12.07 -3.61
C VAL A 221 4.86 12.53 -2.85
N VAL A 222 4.73 12.71 -1.53
CA VAL A 222 5.83 13.05 -0.63
C VAL A 222 6.12 11.85 0.27
N VAL A 223 7.32 11.31 0.18
CA VAL A 223 7.74 10.16 0.96
C VAL A 223 8.66 10.62 2.07
N LEU A 224 8.16 10.60 3.32
CA LEU A 224 8.89 10.94 4.54
C LEU A 224 9.24 9.70 5.37
N ARG A 225 9.13 8.56 4.77
CA ARG A 225 9.51 7.28 5.33
C ARG A 225 10.59 6.62 4.46
N PRO A 226 11.87 6.94 4.70
CA PRO A 226 12.95 6.20 4.06
C PRO A 226 12.87 4.72 4.46
N THR A 227 13.22 3.84 3.55
CA THR A 227 13.43 2.41 3.75
C THR A 227 14.91 2.10 3.59
N LYS A 228 15.36 1.00 4.18
CA LYS A 228 16.76 0.57 4.13
C LYS A 228 17.04 -0.26 2.88
#